data_f5d8ad0c371b3f9d8cff88ffea462523
#
_entry.id   f5d8ad0c371b3f9d8cff88ffea462523
#
_cell.length_a   1.000
_cell.length_b   1.000
_cell.length_c   1.000
_cell.angle_alpha   90.00
_cell.angle_beta   90.00
_cell.angle_gamma   90.00
#
_symmetry.space_group_name_H-M   'P 1'
#
loop_
_entity.id
_entity.type
_entity.pdbx_description
1 polymer ?
#
loop_
_entity_poly.entity_id
_entity_poly.type
_entity_poly.pdbx_seq_one_letter_code
_entity_poly.pdbx_strand_id
1 'polypeptide(L)'
;MKTPDVNAVFDQMPTKDIRATIERMIAAEMWEKAQEVAGKFLKKAGKEDQNDFDRGNIIHHAHQLLGRIALAQGNIELAKNELLEAGKTNGSPQLNSFGPNMLLAKKLLEAGEQEVVLAYLELCYKFWTISLQPLIEMREQWVKEIKEGKIPDFGANLIY
;
A
#
# COMPACT_ATOMS: atom_id res chain seq x y z
N MET A 1 -39.11 -1.40 5.61
CA MET A 1 -37.80 -2.02 5.32
C MET A 1 -36.72 -1.16 5.96
N LYS A 2 -35.97 -1.68 6.92
CA LYS A 2 -34.82 -0.95 7.47
C LYS A 2 -33.73 -0.90 6.41
N THR A 3 -33.21 0.26 6.10
CA THR A 3 -31.96 0.42 5.31
C THR A 3 -30.85 -0.34 6.04
N PRO A 4 -30.08 -1.18 5.34
CA PRO A 4 -28.96 -1.87 5.98
C PRO A 4 -28.03 -0.85 6.62
N ASP A 5 -27.55 -1.14 7.82
CA ASP A 5 -26.50 -0.34 8.43
C ASP A 5 -25.26 -0.46 7.55
N VAL A 6 -24.89 0.65 6.91
CA VAL A 6 -23.74 0.71 5.99
C VAL A 6 -22.46 0.30 6.69
N ASN A 7 -22.31 0.60 7.98
CA ASN A 7 -21.16 0.19 8.76
C ASN A 7 -21.11 -1.35 8.95
N ALA A 8 -22.26 -1.97 9.22
CA ALA A 8 -22.35 -3.42 9.37
C ALA A 8 -22.01 -4.15 8.06
N VAL A 9 -22.47 -3.62 6.92
CA VAL A 9 -22.10 -4.15 5.60
C VAL A 9 -20.59 -4.02 5.34
N PHE A 10 -20.04 -2.86 5.64
CA PHE A 10 -18.60 -2.61 5.50
C PHE A 10 -17.77 -3.55 6.37
N ASP A 11 -18.18 -3.76 7.63
CA ASP A 11 -17.46 -4.61 8.57
C ASP A 11 -17.42 -6.09 8.13
N GLN A 12 -18.42 -6.54 7.38
CA GLN A 12 -18.50 -7.90 6.84
C GLN A 12 -17.89 -8.03 5.45
N MET A 13 -17.55 -6.92 4.79
CA MET A 13 -17.01 -6.92 3.44
C MET A 13 -15.60 -7.52 3.40
N PRO A 14 -15.32 -8.47 2.49
CA PRO A 14 -13.97 -8.98 2.31
C PRO A 14 -12.94 -7.89 2.00
N THR A 15 -11.75 -8.00 2.53
CA THR A 15 -10.64 -7.04 2.36
C THR A 15 -10.41 -6.65 0.90
N LYS A 16 -10.41 -7.62 -0.01
CA LYS A 16 -10.26 -7.38 -1.45
C LYS A 16 -11.35 -6.49 -2.05
N ASP A 17 -12.59 -6.63 -1.56
CA ASP A 17 -13.73 -5.86 -2.06
C ASP A 17 -13.74 -4.43 -1.53
N ILE A 18 -13.30 -4.22 -0.30
CA ILE A 18 -13.07 -2.88 0.26
C ILE A 18 -12.02 -2.16 -0.56
N ARG A 19 -10.89 -2.80 -0.79
CA ARG A 19 -9.80 -2.26 -1.60
C ARG A 19 -10.28 -1.88 -3.00
N ALA A 20 -10.98 -2.78 -3.69
CA ALA A 20 -11.53 -2.53 -5.02
C ALA A 20 -12.53 -1.35 -5.03
N THR A 21 -13.31 -1.20 -3.98
CA THR A 21 -14.24 -0.06 -3.82
C THR A 21 -13.49 1.25 -3.70
N ILE A 22 -12.45 1.31 -2.88
CA ILE A 22 -11.60 2.51 -2.73
C ILE A 22 -10.90 2.84 -4.06
N GLU A 23 -10.39 1.85 -4.78
CA GLU A 23 -9.78 2.06 -6.11
C GLU A 23 -10.76 2.70 -7.10
N ARG A 24 -12.01 2.28 -7.09
CA ARG A 24 -13.06 2.91 -7.93
C ARG A 24 -13.36 4.35 -7.51
N MET A 25 -13.36 4.64 -6.21
CA MET A 25 -13.52 6.00 -5.70
C MET A 25 -12.35 6.91 -6.12
N ILE A 26 -11.13 6.39 -6.06
CA ILE A 26 -9.92 7.10 -6.52
C ILE A 26 -10.01 7.38 -8.02
N ALA A 27 -10.39 6.39 -8.81
CA ALA A 27 -10.56 6.54 -10.27
C ALA A 27 -11.66 7.55 -10.63
N ALA A 28 -12.67 7.70 -9.79
CA ALA A 28 -13.74 8.69 -9.94
C ALA A 28 -13.42 10.05 -9.29
N GLU A 29 -12.20 10.23 -8.80
CA GLU A 29 -11.73 11.45 -8.11
C GLU A 29 -12.58 11.85 -6.88
N MET A 30 -13.18 10.86 -6.22
CA MET A 30 -13.97 11.04 -5.00
C MET A 30 -13.04 11.04 -3.77
N TRP A 31 -12.14 12.01 -3.69
CA TRP A 31 -11.01 12.01 -2.75
C TRP A 31 -11.43 11.95 -1.29
N GLU A 32 -12.39 12.79 -0.86
CA GLU A 32 -12.85 12.84 0.53
C GLU A 32 -13.50 11.50 0.95
N LYS A 33 -14.33 10.95 0.06
CA LYS A 33 -15.00 9.67 0.31
C LYS A 33 -13.99 8.51 0.32
N ALA A 34 -13.06 8.49 -0.62
CA ALA A 34 -11.99 7.52 -0.67
C ALA A 34 -11.13 7.56 0.60
N GLN A 35 -10.80 8.74 1.09
CA GLN A 35 -10.04 8.94 2.33
C GLN A 35 -10.82 8.42 3.54
N GLU A 36 -12.10 8.73 3.65
CA GLU A 36 -12.96 8.24 4.73
C GLU A 36 -12.99 6.71 4.76
N VAL A 37 -13.25 6.08 3.61
CA VAL A 37 -13.34 4.62 3.51
C VAL A 37 -11.99 3.95 3.73
N ALA A 38 -10.90 4.52 3.23
CA ALA A 38 -9.55 4.01 3.48
C ALA A 38 -9.16 4.09 4.97
N GLY A 39 -9.58 5.16 5.66
CA GLY A 39 -9.40 5.27 7.12
C GLY A 39 -10.18 4.21 7.89
N LYS A 40 -11.42 3.93 7.50
CA LYS A 40 -12.21 2.83 8.06
C LYS A 40 -11.57 1.46 7.75
N PHE A 41 -11.04 1.29 6.56
CA PHE A 41 -10.31 0.09 6.17
C PHE A 41 -9.10 -0.15 7.08
N LEU A 42 -8.30 0.87 7.33
CA LEU A 42 -7.16 0.78 8.22
C LEU A 42 -7.55 0.39 9.66
N LYS A 43 -8.67 0.92 10.17
CA LYS A 43 -9.17 0.58 11.51
C LYS A 43 -9.55 -0.90 11.66
N LYS A 44 -9.87 -1.60 10.58
CA LYS A 44 -10.12 -3.05 10.62
C LYS A 44 -8.90 -3.85 11.07
N ALA A 45 -7.68 -3.36 10.82
CA ALA A 45 -6.46 -4.01 11.28
C ALA A 45 -6.31 -4.03 12.83
N GLY A 46 -6.99 -3.12 13.54
CA GLY A 46 -6.98 -3.05 15.00
C GLY A 46 -8.00 -3.94 15.68
N LYS A 47 -8.88 -4.65 14.94
CA LYS A 47 -9.90 -5.52 15.53
C LYS A 47 -9.29 -6.82 16.03
N GLU A 48 -9.73 -7.28 17.22
CA GLU A 48 -9.19 -8.46 17.89
C GLU A 48 -9.46 -9.78 17.11
N ASP A 49 -10.53 -9.84 16.35
CA ASP A 49 -10.93 -10.99 15.55
C ASP A 49 -10.19 -11.09 14.20
N GLN A 50 -9.38 -10.08 13.85
CA GLN A 50 -8.54 -10.15 12.67
C GLN A 50 -7.36 -11.10 12.88
N ASN A 51 -7.14 -12.02 11.95
CA ASN A 51 -5.91 -12.80 11.95
C ASN A 51 -4.69 -11.91 11.55
N ASP A 52 -3.49 -12.34 11.91
CA ASP A 52 -2.28 -11.55 11.69
C ASP A 52 -1.97 -11.31 10.19
N PHE A 53 -2.36 -12.25 9.33
CA PHE A 53 -2.15 -12.13 7.89
C PHE A 53 -3.05 -11.07 7.26
N ASP A 54 -4.32 -11.05 7.62
CA ASP A 54 -5.25 -10.02 7.17
C ASP A 54 -4.84 -8.64 7.69
N ARG A 55 -4.41 -8.58 8.96
CA ARG A 55 -3.89 -7.35 9.56
C ARG A 55 -2.71 -6.80 8.76
N GLY A 56 -1.75 -7.64 8.42
CA GLY A 56 -0.59 -7.25 7.63
C GLY A 56 -0.97 -6.71 6.26
N ASN A 57 -1.88 -7.37 5.56
CA ASN A 57 -2.40 -6.90 4.26
C ASN A 57 -3.16 -5.59 4.37
N ILE A 58 -4.03 -5.45 5.38
CA ILE A 58 -4.81 -4.23 5.60
C ILE A 58 -3.89 -3.03 5.85
N ILE A 59 -2.92 -3.16 6.75
CA ILE A 59 -1.96 -2.10 7.05
C ILE A 59 -1.25 -1.66 5.77
N HIS A 60 -0.71 -2.61 5.03
CA HIS A 60 0.03 -2.31 3.80
C HIS A 60 -0.84 -1.59 2.77
N HIS A 61 -1.99 -2.17 2.42
CA HIS A 61 -2.83 -1.64 1.35
C HIS A 61 -3.58 -0.37 1.73
N ALA A 62 -4.05 -0.23 2.98
CA ALA A 62 -4.73 0.97 3.43
C ALA A 62 -3.80 2.19 3.38
N HIS A 63 -2.56 2.05 3.86
CA HIS A 63 -1.58 3.14 3.79
C HIS A 63 -1.17 3.46 2.34
N GLN A 64 -1.04 2.47 1.48
CA GLN A 64 -0.82 2.70 0.04
C GLN A 64 -1.94 3.56 -0.58
N LEU A 65 -3.19 3.24 -0.28
CA LEU A 65 -4.35 3.98 -0.79
C LEU A 65 -4.40 5.40 -0.22
N LEU A 66 -4.21 5.56 1.10
CA LEU A 66 -4.17 6.87 1.76
C LEU A 66 -3.05 7.75 1.19
N GLY A 67 -1.88 7.19 0.94
CA GLY A 67 -0.77 7.91 0.34
C GLY A 67 -1.05 8.37 -1.08
N ARG A 68 -1.69 7.55 -1.89
CA ARG A 68 -2.11 7.91 -3.26
C ARG A 68 -3.15 9.02 -3.27
N ILE A 69 -4.10 8.98 -2.35
CA ILE A 69 -5.10 10.05 -2.17
C ILE A 69 -4.41 11.35 -1.76
N ALA A 70 -3.52 11.31 -0.78
CA ALA A 70 -2.76 12.47 -0.32
C ALA A 70 -1.95 13.09 -1.46
N LEU A 71 -1.26 12.27 -2.25
CA LEU A 71 -0.47 12.75 -3.39
C LEU A 71 -1.34 13.41 -4.46
N ALA A 72 -2.50 12.84 -4.77
CA ALA A 72 -3.47 13.43 -5.71
C ALA A 72 -4.00 14.79 -5.24
N GLN A 73 -4.09 14.99 -3.93
CA GLN A 73 -4.48 16.26 -3.31
C GLN A 73 -3.31 17.24 -3.13
N GLY A 74 -2.11 16.91 -3.63
CA GLY A 74 -0.92 17.74 -3.54
C GLY A 74 -0.19 17.69 -2.20
N ASN A 75 -0.56 16.80 -1.29
CA ASN A 75 0.09 16.63 0.00
C ASN A 75 1.21 15.59 -0.05
N ILE A 76 2.35 15.98 -0.57
CA ILE A 76 3.52 15.11 -0.76
C ILE A 76 4.05 14.58 0.57
N GLU A 77 4.12 15.42 1.60
CA GLU A 77 4.65 15.01 2.92
C GLU A 77 3.76 13.93 3.57
N LEU A 78 2.45 14.07 3.49
CA LEU A 78 1.54 13.02 3.96
C LEU A 78 1.70 11.74 3.13
N ALA A 79 1.83 11.85 1.81
CA ALA A 79 2.04 10.68 0.95
C ALA A 79 3.33 9.93 1.29
N LYS A 80 4.41 10.64 1.59
CA LYS A 80 5.68 10.06 2.05
C LYS A 80 5.52 9.32 3.37
N ASN A 81 4.82 9.92 4.34
CA ASN A 81 4.54 9.28 5.62
C ASN A 81 3.71 8.00 5.46
N GLU A 82 2.68 8.05 4.61
CA GLU A 82 1.84 6.88 4.33
C GLU A 82 2.63 5.76 3.66
N LEU A 83 3.55 6.08 2.76
CA LEU A 83 4.44 5.08 2.17
C LEU A 83 5.26 4.35 3.22
N LEU A 84 5.86 5.09 4.16
CA LEU A 84 6.64 4.49 5.24
C LEU A 84 5.77 3.64 6.18
N GLU A 85 4.57 4.10 6.51
CA GLU A 85 3.62 3.30 7.32
C GLU A 85 3.23 2.00 6.62
N ALA A 86 3.03 2.02 5.30
CA ALA A 86 2.79 0.80 4.51
C ALA A 86 3.95 -0.21 4.61
N GLY A 87 5.19 0.28 4.71
CA GLY A 87 6.39 -0.55 4.85
C GLY A 87 6.59 -1.12 6.25
N LYS A 88 5.90 -0.60 7.27
CA LYS A 88 6.00 -1.08 8.67
C LYS A 88 5.07 -2.24 8.97
N THR A 89 4.34 -2.76 8.02
CA THR A 89 3.53 -3.97 8.20
C THR A 89 4.38 -5.15 8.67
N ASN A 90 3.78 -6.05 9.46
CA ASN A 90 4.43 -7.31 9.83
C ASN A 90 4.42 -8.35 8.69
N GLY A 91 3.79 -8.02 7.57
CA GLY A 91 3.71 -8.89 6.42
C GLY A 91 2.52 -9.84 6.44
N SER A 92 2.50 -10.68 5.44
CA SER A 92 1.52 -11.75 5.22
C SER A 92 2.15 -12.76 4.28
N PRO A 93 1.57 -13.95 4.07
CA PRO A 93 2.09 -14.90 3.09
C PRO A 93 2.24 -14.27 1.70
N GLN A 94 1.30 -13.43 1.27
CA GLN A 94 1.35 -12.73 0.00
C GLN A 94 2.49 -11.72 -0.06
N LEU A 95 2.60 -10.85 0.95
CA LEU A 95 3.65 -9.84 1.02
C LEU A 95 5.04 -10.45 1.18
N ASN A 96 5.15 -11.54 1.95
CA ASN A 96 6.42 -12.25 2.12
C ASN A 96 6.91 -12.88 0.81
N SER A 97 5.98 -13.36 -0.02
CA SER A 97 6.28 -14.06 -1.27
C SER A 97 6.41 -13.12 -2.47
N PHE A 98 5.43 -12.23 -2.65
CA PHE A 98 5.34 -11.38 -3.84
C PHE A 98 5.94 -9.98 -3.63
N GLY A 99 6.16 -9.61 -2.38
CA GLY A 99 6.73 -8.31 -2.03
C GLY A 99 5.69 -7.19 -1.93
N PRO A 100 6.17 -5.96 -1.77
CA PRO A 100 5.32 -4.79 -1.56
C PRO A 100 4.63 -4.33 -2.84
N ASN A 101 3.52 -3.61 -2.68
CA ASN A 101 2.99 -2.77 -3.75
C ASN A 101 3.90 -1.56 -3.96
N MET A 102 4.27 -1.28 -5.21
CA MET A 102 5.19 -0.22 -5.58
C MET A 102 4.52 0.96 -6.29
N LEU A 103 3.19 1.00 -6.38
CA LEU A 103 2.51 2.04 -7.15
C LEU A 103 2.68 3.43 -6.53
N LEU A 104 2.50 3.58 -5.21
CA LEU A 104 2.74 4.84 -4.52
C LEU A 104 4.22 5.25 -4.58
N ALA A 105 5.12 4.28 -4.40
CA ALA A 105 6.56 4.51 -4.52
C ALA A 105 6.94 5.03 -5.91
N LYS A 106 6.39 4.44 -6.97
CA LYS A 106 6.60 4.92 -8.34
C LYS A 106 6.16 6.37 -8.51
N LYS A 107 4.96 6.71 -8.03
CA LYS A 107 4.42 8.08 -8.11
C LYS A 107 5.28 9.08 -7.34
N LEU A 108 5.83 8.69 -6.20
CA LEU A 108 6.76 9.53 -5.43
C LEU A 108 8.12 9.68 -6.14
N LEU A 109 8.62 8.66 -6.81
CA LEU A 109 9.81 8.78 -7.67
C LEU A 109 9.58 9.76 -8.82
N GLU A 110 8.42 9.72 -9.44
CA GLU A 110 8.01 10.68 -10.50
C GLU A 110 7.96 12.12 -9.96
N ALA A 111 7.70 12.30 -8.66
CA ALA A 111 7.75 13.58 -7.96
C ALA A 111 9.16 13.96 -7.44
N GLY A 112 10.17 13.13 -7.68
CA GLY A 112 11.54 13.38 -7.26
C GLY A 112 11.89 12.93 -5.83
N GLU A 113 11.04 12.17 -5.19
CA GLU A 113 11.16 11.76 -3.78
C GLU A 113 11.90 10.41 -3.63
N GLN A 114 13.18 10.37 -3.97
CA GLN A 114 13.99 9.14 -3.98
C GLN A 114 14.26 8.58 -2.58
N GLU A 115 14.61 9.44 -1.62
CA GLU A 115 15.05 9.01 -0.29
C GLU A 115 13.99 8.20 0.46
N VAL A 116 12.73 8.66 0.41
CA VAL A 116 11.63 7.97 1.07
C VAL A 116 11.35 6.61 0.43
N VAL A 117 11.53 6.48 -0.89
CA VAL A 117 11.34 5.19 -1.58
C VAL A 117 12.44 4.19 -1.20
N LEU A 118 13.67 4.63 -1.08
CA LEU A 118 14.78 3.79 -0.59
C LEU A 118 14.52 3.34 0.85
N ALA A 119 14.08 4.24 1.72
CA ALA A 119 13.71 3.90 3.09
C ALA A 119 12.53 2.91 3.16
N TYR A 120 11.54 3.08 2.29
CA TYR A 120 10.42 2.15 2.15
C TYR A 120 10.88 0.75 1.76
N LEU A 121 11.77 0.63 0.79
CA LEU A 121 12.31 -0.67 0.38
C LEU A 121 13.07 -1.37 1.52
N GLU A 122 13.84 -0.63 2.32
CA GLU A 122 14.50 -1.19 3.50
C GLU A 122 13.50 -1.75 4.52
N LEU A 123 12.38 -1.06 4.75
CA LEU A 123 11.31 -1.55 5.60
C LEU A 123 10.68 -2.83 5.01
N CYS A 124 10.41 -2.85 3.72
CA CYS A 124 9.81 -3.98 3.03
C CYS A 124 10.68 -5.24 3.09
N TYR A 125 11.99 -5.11 3.08
CA TYR A 125 12.89 -6.25 3.14
C TYR A 125 12.79 -7.02 4.47
N LYS A 126 12.23 -6.44 5.51
CA LYS A 126 11.97 -7.13 6.78
C LYS A 126 10.87 -8.19 6.66
N PHE A 127 9.88 -7.98 5.82
CA PHE A 127 8.80 -8.95 5.58
C PHE A 127 8.93 -9.69 4.25
N TRP A 128 9.59 -9.12 3.25
CA TRP A 128 9.81 -9.75 1.95
C TRP A 128 10.96 -10.72 2.01
N THR A 129 10.70 -11.89 2.57
CA THR A 129 11.73 -12.83 3.02
C THR A 129 12.05 -13.92 2.03
N ILE A 130 11.35 -14.01 0.90
CA ILE A 130 11.64 -15.03 -0.11
C ILE A 130 13.05 -14.84 -0.68
N SER A 131 13.85 -15.91 -0.63
CA SER A 131 15.27 -15.87 -0.96
C SER A 131 15.59 -16.50 -2.32
N LEU A 132 14.71 -16.33 -3.29
CA LEU A 132 14.98 -16.76 -4.67
C LEU A 132 15.95 -15.78 -5.33
N GLN A 133 17.03 -16.28 -5.89
CA GLN A 133 18.10 -15.47 -6.48
C GLN A 133 17.60 -14.44 -7.49
N PRO A 134 16.70 -14.75 -8.44
CA PRO A 134 16.20 -13.76 -9.38
C PRO A 134 15.46 -12.57 -8.71
N LEU A 135 14.79 -12.82 -7.59
CA LEU A 135 14.09 -11.76 -6.84
C LEU A 135 15.06 -10.89 -6.04
N ILE A 136 16.14 -11.48 -5.52
CA ILE A 136 17.21 -10.74 -4.85
C ILE A 136 17.87 -9.79 -5.84
N GLU A 137 18.24 -10.27 -7.01
CA GLU A 137 18.84 -9.47 -8.08
C GLU A 137 17.92 -8.36 -8.56
N MET A 138 16.63 -8.65 -8.70
CA MET A 138 15.62 -7.65 -9.06
C MET A 138 15.55 -6.51 -8.03
N ARG A 139 15.53 -6.84 -6.74
CA ARG A 139 15.50 -5.83 -5.65
C ARG A 139 16.77 -4.97 -5.64
N GLU A 140 17.92 -5.59 -5.82
CA GLU A 140 19.21 -4.89 -5.90
C GLU A 140 19.25 -3.96 -7.10
N GLN A 141 18.70 -4.40 -8.23
CA GLN A 141 18.58 -3.57 -9.43
C GLN A 141 17.66 -2.37 -9.21
N TRP A 142 16.52 -2.53 -8.54
CA TRP A 142 15.64 -1.42 -8.20
C TRP A 142 16.38 -0.35 -7.37
N VAL A 143 17.07 -0.77 -6.32
CA VAL A 143 17.83 0.15 -5.46
C VAL A 143 18.90 0.88 -6.26
N LYS A 144 19.63 0.18 -7.11
CA LYS A 144 20.66 0.77 -7.98
C LYS A 144 20.07 1.83 -8.91
N GLU A 145 19.00 1.50 -9.62
CA GLU A 145 18.35 2.41 -10.56
C GLU A 145 17.80 3.65 -9.87
N ILE A 146 17.17 3.51 -8.70
CA ILE A 146 16.67 4.64 -7.92
C ILE A 146 17.82 5.55 -7.50
N LYS A 147 18.93 5.00 -7.02
CA LYS A 147 20.13 5.79 -6.66
C LYS A 147 20.75 6.52 -7.85
N GLU A 148 20.59 6.01 -9.06
CA GLU A 148 21.02 6.63 -10.31
C GLU A 148 20.01 7.67 -10.85
N GLY A 149 18.91 7.92 -10.13
CA GLY A 149 17.87 8.86 -10.55
C GLY A 149 16.89 8.30 -11.58
N LYS A 150 16.85 6.98 -11.74
CA LYS A 150 15.94 6.28 -12.66
C LYS A 150 14.73 5.76 -11.91
N ILE A 151 13.64 5.51 -12.65
CA ILE A 151 12.45 4.84 -12.14
C ILE A 151 12.48 3.40 -12.66
N PRO A 152 12.62 2.39 -11.77
CA PRO A 152 12.62 1.00 -12.19
C PRO A 152 11.30 0.56 -12.79
N ASP A 153 11.35 -0.49 -13.62
CA ASP A 153 10.17 -1.27 -13.96
C ASP A 153 9.81 -2.19 -12.79
N PHE A 154 8.75 -1.85 -12.08
CA PHE A 154 8.29 -2.64 -10.94
C PHE A 154 7.38 -3.82 -11.33
N GLY A 155 7.03 -3.95 -12.59
CA GLY A 155 6.26 -5.08 -13.13
C GLY A 155 4.96 -5.36 -12.36
N ALA A 156 4.78 -6.60 -11.93
CA ALA A 156 3.59 -7.04 -11.22
C ALA A 156 3.39 -6.33 -9.84
N ASN A 157 4.45 -5.78 -9.25
CA ASN A 157 4.37 -5.07 -7.98
C ASN A 157 3.61 -3.72 -8.07
N LEU A 158 3.13 -3.34 -9.25
CA LEU A 158 2.26 -2.18 -9.42
C LEU A 158 0.77 -2.50 -9.27
N ILE A 159 0.37 -3.76 -9.32
CA ILE A 159 -1.05 -4.16 -9.52
C ILE A 159 -1.66 -5.00 -8.40
N TYR A 160 -0.93 -5.38 -7.37
CA TYR A 160 -1.53 -6.14 -6.25
C TYR A 160 -1.30 -5.50 -4.89
#